data_fe3c0aa5aeeef9190cd4b76e812f69ba
#
_entry.id   fe3c0aa5aeeef9190cd4b76e812f69ba
#
_cell.length_a   1.000
_cell.length_b   1.000
_cell.length_c   1.000
_cell.angle_alpha   90.00
_cell.angle_beta   90.00
_cell.angle_gamma   90.00
#
_symmetry.space_group_name_H-M   'P 1'
#
loop_
_entity.id
_entity.type
_entity.pdbx_description
1 polymer ?
#
loop_
_entity_poly.entity_id
_entity_poly.type
_entity_poly.pdbx_seq_one_letter_code
_entity_poly.pdbx_strand_id
1 'polypeptide(L)'
;MKNSIVVLFLLISLSACSQNSEYNVSSYQTEGTKAPNTHYIGEAWLNAIIHDDTELGYNITKATFKANSTLDWHTHSTAQVLIIVDGEAYYQERGKDPLILKVGDVIKCEKDTEHWHSSTKQSDVTYLALYGSGKPTAWTEVLTQEYYDEIAKMFLHD
;
A
#
# COMPACT_ATOMS: atom_id res chain seq x y z
N MET A 1 -67.72 -10.08 -48.42
CA MET A 1 -66.50 -10.84 -47.99
C MET A 1 -65.43 -9.83 -47.61
N LYS A 2 -65.15 -9.65 -46.32
CA LYS A 2 -64.15 -8.67 -45.79
C LYS A 2 -62.89 -9.45 -45.54
N ASN A 3 -61.84 -9.15 -46.30
CA ASN A 3 -60.51 -9.69 -46.09
C ASN A 3 -59.79 -8.87 -45.02
N SER A 4 -59.58 -9.44 -43.84
CA SER A 4 -58.71 -8.85 -42.79
C SER A 4 -57.26 -9.24 -43.06
N ILE A 5 -56.45 -8.26 -43.32
CA ILE A 5 -54.98 -8.40 -43.43
C ILE A 5 -54.44 -8.31 -42.02
N VAL A 6 -53.89 -9.41 -41.52
CA VAL A 6 -53.12 -9.42 -40.24
C VAL A 6 -51.69 -9.05 -40.56
N VAL A 7 -51.26 -7.86 -40.11
CA VAL A 7 -49.87 -7.42 -40.20
C VAL A 7 -49.15 -7.91 -38.94
N LEU A 8 -48.26 -8.90 -39.12
CA LEU A 8 -47.42 -9.43 -38.06
C LEU A 8 -46.20 -8.53 -37.89
N PHE A 9 -46.16 -7.72 -36.83
CA PHE A 9 -44.98 -6.96 -36.46
C PHE A 9 -43.94 -7.89 -35.85
N LEU A 10 -42.85 -8.15 -36.57
CA LEU A 10 -41.69 -8.87 -36.08
C LEU A 10 -40.87 -7.87 -35.24
N LEU A 11 -40.95 -7.97 -33.92
CA LEU A 11 -40.06 -7.23 -33.01
C LEU A 11 -38.68 -7.87 -33.05
N ILE A 12 -37.78 -7.27 -33.82
CA ILE A 12 -36.35 -7.62 -33.74
C ILE A 12 -35.79 -6.94 -32.49
N SER A 13 -35.63 -7.71 -31.44
CA SER A 13 -34.86 -7.28 -30.27
C SER A 13 -33.37 -7.24 -30.65
N LEU A 14 -32.88 -6.05 -30.92
CA LEU A 14 -31.45 -5.79 -30.98
C LEU A 14 -30.89 -5.93 -29.56
N SER A 15 -30.39 -7.12 -29.22
CA SER A 15 -29.48 -7.27 -28.06
C SER A 15 -28.22 -6.51 -28.39
N ALA A 16 -28.10 -5.30 -27.90
CA ALA A 16 -26.83 -4.59 -27.84
C ALA A 16 -25.93 -5.40 -26.91
N CYS A 17 -25.06 -6.20 -27.48
CA CYS A 17 -23.94 -6.80 -26.74
C CYS A 17 -23.04 -5.62 -26.34
N SER A 18 -23.21 -5.13 -25.10
CA SER A 18 -22.26 -4.23 -24.48
C SER A 18 -20.97 -5.03 -24.31
N GLN A 19 -20.01 -4.83 -25.21
CA GLN A 19 -18.63 -5.18 -24.94
C GLN A 19 -18.15 -4.21 -23.85
N ASN A 20 -18.39 -4.56 -22.59
CA ASN A 20 -17.66 -3.99 -21.49
C ASN A 20 -16.22 -4.46 -21.69
N SER A 21 -15.38 -3.58 -22.24
CA SER A 21 -13.94 -3.71 -22.11
C SER A 21 -13.68 -3.62 -20.60
N GLU A 22 -13.40 -4.77 -19.97
CA GLU A 22 -13.15 -4.86 -18.54
C GLU A 22 -11.79 -4.20 -18.27
N TYR A 23 -11.82 -2.95 -17.83
CA TYR A 23 -10.62 -2.26 -17.36
C TYR A 23 -10.17 -2.90 -16.04
N ASN A 24 -8.87 -3.08 -15.86
CA ASN A 24 -8.30 -3.50 -14.58
C ASN A 24 -8.24 -2.28 -13.64
N VAL A 25 -9.24 -2.16 -12.77
CA VAL A 25 -9.36 -1.04 -11.84
C VAL A 25 -9.21 -1.54 -10.41
N SER A 26 -8.17 -1.09 -9.73
CA SER A 26 -7.96 -1.31 -8.29
C SER A 26 -8.42 -0.10 -7.49
N SER A 27 -8.99 -0.33 -6.30
CA SER A 27 -9.44 0.78 -5.45
C SER A 27 -8.39 1.17 -4.42
N TYR A 28 -7.93 2.41 -4.48
CA TYR A 28 -7.11 3.01 -3.43
C TYR A 28 -7.88 3.12 -2.09
N GLN A 29 -9.21 3.24 -2.12
CA GLN A 29 -10.04 3.42 -0.92
C GLN A 29 -10.20 2.14 -0.09
N THR A 30 -9.91 0.98 -0.67
CA THR A 30 -10.00 -0.28 0.06
C THR A 30 -8.97 -0.28 1.22
N GLU A 31 -9.42 -0.63 2.42
CA GLU A 31 -8.57 -0.71 3.61
C GLU A 31 -7.47 -1.77 3.42
N GLY A 32 -7.83 -2.90 2.86
CA GLY A 32 -6.93 -4.03 2.64
C GLY A 32 -7.07 -5.10 3.72
N THR A 33 -6.04 -5.91 3.87
CA THR A 33 -5.99 -7.02 4.83
C THR A 33 -5.14 -6.60 6.04
N LYS A 34 -5.61 -6.90 7.26
CA LYS A 34 -4.83 -6.65 8.47
C LYS A 34 -3.53 -7.44 8.42
N ALA A 35 -2.42 -6.75 8.62
CA ALA A 35 -1.10 -7.37 8.64
C ALA A 35 -0.97 -8.34 9.82
N PRO A 36 -0.33 -9.50 9.64
CA PRO A 36 -0.09 -10.44 10.74
C PRO A 36 0.96 -9.85 11.70
N ASN A 37 0.77 -10.09 13.02
CA ASN A 37 1.71 -9.60 14.04
C ASN A 37 3.03 -10.43 14.11
N THR A 38 3.49 -10.95 12.98
CA THR A 38 4.76 -11.68 12.89
C THR A 38 5.93 -10.72 12.78
N HIS A 39 5.75 -9.63 12.01
CA HIS A 39 6.75 -8.58 11.76
C HIS A 39 6.17 -7.18 11.97
N TYR A 40 5.05 -7.09 12.67
CA TYR A 40 4.34 -5.84 12.93
C TYR A 40 3.98 -5.76 14.40
N ILE A 41 4.16 -4.57 14.99
CA ILE A 41 3.66 -4.24 16.32
C ILE A 41 2.52 -3.25 16.14
N GLY A 42 1.45 -3.41 16.91
CA GLY A 42 0.25 -2.56 16.80
C GLY A 42 -0.66 -3.02 15.66
N GLU A 43 -1.21 -2.08 14.92
CA GLU A 43 -2.21 -2.35 13.89
C GLU A 43 -1.83 -1.74 12.55
N ALA A 44 -1.75 -2.59 11.53
CA ALA A 44 -1.49 -2.18 10.15
C ALA A 44 -2.41 -2.92 9.18
N TRP A 45 -2.77 -2.27 8.07
CA TRP A 45 -3.52 -2.84 6.95
C TRP A 45 -2.75 -2.65 5.66
N LEU A 46 -2.75 -3.69 4.83
CA LEU A 46 -2.04 -3.73 3.57
C LEU A 46 -3.06 -3.95 2.44
N ASN A 47 -3.12 -3.04 1.51
CA ASN A 47 -3.88 -3.17 0.28
C ASN A 47 -2.91 -3.26 -0.90
N ALA A 48 -2.78 -4.45 -1.48
CA ALA A 48 -2.00 -4.68 -2.69
C ALA A 48 -2.78 -4.12 -3.89
N ILE A 49 -2.45 -2.89 -4.31
CA ILE A 49 -3.09 -2.21 -5.45
C ILE A 49 -2.63 -2.83 -6.76
N ILE A 50 -1.32 -3.03 -6.90
CA ILE A 50 -0.70 -3.76 -8.00
C ILE A 50 0.28 -4.75 -7.38
N HIS A 51 0.14 -6.03 -7.71
CA HIS A 51 0.95 -7.09 -7.15
C HIS A 51 1.34 -8.10 -8.21
N ASP A 52 2.63 -8.48 -8.22
CA ASP A 52 3.22 -9.47 -9.14
C ASP A 52 2.93 -9.22 -10.63
N ASP A 53 2.76 -7.96 -11.00
CA ASP A 53 2.61 -7.56 -12.38
C ASP A 53 3.95 -7.70 -13.11
N THR A 54 4.04 -8.67 -14.03
CA THR A 54 5.27 -8.97 -14.75
C THR A 54 5.58 -7.97 -15.85
N GLU A 55 4.59 -7.22 -16.32
CA GLU A 55 4.78 -6.20 -17.35
C GLU A 55 5.35 -4.92 -16.72
N LEU A 56 4.82 -4.50 -15.56
CA LEU A 56 5.31 -3.35 -14.83
C LEU A 56 6.62 -3.64 -14.09
N GLY A 57 6.82 -4.86 -13.61
CA GLY A 57 8.02 -5.25 -12.86
C GLY A 57 8.11 -4.68 -11.44
N TYR A 58 7.04 -4.09 -10.92
CA TYR A 58 6.97 -3.56 -9.55
C TYR A 58 5.58 -3.76 -8.93
N ASN A 59 5.55 -3.70 -7.60
CA ASN A 59 4.34 -3.73 -6.79
C ASN A 59 4.00 -2.32 -6.32
N ILE A 60 2.71 -2.06 -6.09
CA ILE A 60 2.21 -0.89 -5.36
C ILE A 60 1.33 -1.40 -4.23
N THR A 61 1.76 -1.13 -3.00
CA THR A 61 0.99 -1.44 -1.80
C THR A 61 0.62 -0.16 -1.07
N LYS A 62 -0.68 0.05 -0.80
CA LYS A 62 -1.09 1.02 0.21
C LYS A 62 -0.95 0.37 1.57
N ALA A 63 -0.21 0.98 2.46
CA ALA A 63 -0.08 0.56 3.84
C ALA A 63 -0.64 1.66 4.76
N THR A 64 -1.49 1.25 5.71
CA THR A 64 -2.05 2.13 6.73
C THR A 64 -1.68 1.57 8.10
N PHE A 65 -1.01 2.36 8.91
CA PHE A 65 -0.63 2.03 10.27
C PHE A 65 -1.39 2.94 11.24
N LYS A 66 -1.99 2.36 12.26
CA LYS A 66 -2.53 3.13 13.38
C LYS A 66 -1.40 3.75 14.19
N ALA A 67 -1.68 4.83 14.90
CA ALA A 67 -0.73 5.45 15.82
C ALA A 67 -0.07 4.39 16.73
N ASN A 68 1.21 4.55 17.02
CA ASN A 68 1.99 3.60 17.82
C ASN A 68 2.10 2.20 17.21
N SER A 69 2.20 2.11 15.88
CA SER A 69 2.36 0.84 15.16
C SER A 69 3.59 0.89 14.27
N THR A 70 4.34 -0.20 14.22
CA THR A 70 5.60 -0.31 13.47
C THR A 70 5.76 -1.67 12.83
N LEU A 71 6.80 -1.82 12.03
CA LEU A 71 7.26 -3.09 11.48
C LEU A 71 8.76 -3.29 11.72
N ASP A 72 9.21 -4.53 11.58
CA ASP A 72 10.59 -4.95 11.80
C ASP A 72 11.56 -4.35 10.77
N TRP A 73 12.85 -4.34 11.14
CA TRP A 73 13.94 -4.05 10.21
C TRP A 73 13.91 -5.03 9.04
N HIS A 74 14.08 -4.50 7.83
CA HIS A 74 14.02 -5.31 6.62
C HIS A 74 14.82 -4.71 5.46
N THR A 75 15.01 -5.53 4.42
CA THR A 75 15.62 -5.11 3.15
C THR A 75 14.75 -5.54 1.98
N HIS A 76 14.93 -4.87 0.86
CA HIS A 76 14.40 -5.28 -0.44
C HIS A 76 15.53 -5.46 -1.45
N SER A 77 15.42 -6.45 -2.31
CA SER A 77 16.38 -6.68 -3.41
C SER A 77 16.30 -5.66 -4.55
N THR A 78 15.39 -4.70 -4.44
CA THR A 78 15.22 -3.54 -5.33
C THR A 78 15.13 -2.28 -4.48
N ALA A 79 15.24 -1.11 -5.09
CA ALA A 79 14.89 0.12 -4.38
C ALA A 79 13.41 0.10 -3.99
N GLN A 80 13.08 0.73 -2.85
CA GLN A 80 11.72 1.01 -2.43
C GLN A 80 11.48 2.52 -2.43
N VAL A 81 10.30 2.95 -2.85
CA VAL A 81 9.85 4.33 -2.71
C VAL A 81 8.63 4.36 -1.80
N LEU A 82 8.66 5.21 -0.78
CA LEU A 82 7.48 5.51 0.05
C LEU A 82 6.99 6.91 -0.29
N ILE A 83 5.68 7.04 -0.49
CA ILE A 83 4.98 8.30 -0.72
C ILE A 83 3.98 8.46 0.40
N ILE A 84 4.17 9.45 1.28
CA ILE A 84 3.25 9.69 2.40
C ILE A 84 2.01 10.42 1.87
N VAL A 85 0.85 9.80 2.06
CA VAL A 85 -0.43 10.33 1.56
C VAL A 85 -1.37 10.80 2.64
N ASP A 86 -1.14 10.36 3.90
CA ASP A 86 -1.88 10.81 5.08
C ASP A 86 -1.06 10.58 6.35
N GLY A 87 -1.17 11.47 7.33
CA GLY A 87 -0.53 11.36 8.64
C GLY A 87 0.98 11.58 8.65
N GLU A 88 1.67 10.95 9.61
CA GLU A 88 3.12 11.10 9.81
C GLU A 88 3.79 9.74 10.06
N ALA A 89 4.99 9.56 9.52
CA ALA A 89 5.78 8.34 9.65
C ALA A 89 7.13 8.59 10.30
N TYR A 90 7.60 7.68 11.16
CA TYR A 90 9.02 7.53 11.41
C TYR A 90 9.65 6.68 10.30
N TYR A 91 10.87 7.02 9.92
CA TYR A 91 11.68 6.28 8.97
C TYR A 91 13.14 6.29 9.42
N GLN A 92 13.82 5.18 9.27
CA GLN A 92 15.25 5.09 9.54
C GLN A 92 15.92 4.03 8.68
N GLU A 93 17.09 4.33 8.15
CA GLU A 93 18.02 3.37 7.58
C GLU A 93 19.11 3.01 8.61
N ARG A 94 19.62 1.80 8.55
CA ARG A 94 20.68 1.34 9.47
C ARG A 94 21.88 2.27 9.42
N GLY A 95 22.29 2.74 10.60
CA GLY A 95 23.45 3.63 10.76
C GLY A 95 23.19 5.10 10.43
N LYS A 96 21.94 5.49 10.17
CA LYS A 96 21.54 6.89 10.00
C LYS A 96 20.59 7.33 11.13
N ASP A 97 20.51 8.63 11.34
CA ASP A 97 19.53 9.20 12.27
C ASP A 97 18.10 8.97 11.74
N PRO A 98 17.15 8.71 12.64
CA PRO A 98 15.74 8.61 12.28
C PRO A 98 15.19 9.98 11.86
N LEU A 99 14.14 9.97 11.06
CA LEU A 99 13.45 11.19 10.63
C LEU A 99 11.92 10.99 10.63
N ILE A 100 11.19 12.12 10.64
CA ILE A 100 9.75 12.15 10.43
C ILE A 100 9.46 12.50 8.97
N LEU A 101 8.65 11.68 8.33
CA LEU A 101 8.06 11.95 7.02
C LEU A 101 6.63 12.44 7.21
N LYS A 102 6.21 13.43 6.42
CA LYS A 102 4.89 14.06 6.44
C LYS A 102 4.19 13.92 5.10
N VAL A 103 2.90 14.21 5.08
CA VAL A 103 2.11 14.19 3.83
C VAL A 103 2.81 14.99 2.72
N GLY A 104 2.99 14.35 1.57
CA GLY A 104 3.69 14.89 0.40
C GLY A 104 5.16 14.53 0.33
N ASP A 105 5.76 14.03 1.41
CA ASP A 105 7.14 13.55 1.38
C ASP A 105 7.25 12.27 0.57
N VAL A 106 8.37 12.16 -0.16
CA VAL A 106 8.75 10.99 -0.93
C VAL A 106 10.16 10.60 -0.55
N ILE A 107 10.33 9.39 -0.05
CA ILE A 107 11.66 8.85 0.26
C ILE A 107 11.96 7.63 -0.60
N LYS A 108 13.20 7.55 -1.10
CA LYS A 108 13.73 6.40 -1.80
C LYS A 108 14.75 5.70 -0.91
N CYS A 109 14.48 4.45 -0.57
CA CYS A 109 15.43 3.54 0.03
C CYS A 109 16.16 2.77 -1.09
N GLU A 110 17.49 2.76 -1.08
CA GLU A 110 18.26 2.02 -2.08
C GLU A 110 18.12 0.50 -1.85
N LYS A 111 18.34 -0.28 -2.92
CA LYS A 111 18.30 -1.75 -2.82
C LYS A 111 19.26 -2.24 -1.73
N ASP A 112 18.88 -3.32 -1.07
CA ASP A 112 19.66 -4.01 -0.03
C ASP A 112 19.97 -3.14 1.20
N THR A 113 19.40 -1.92 1.29
CA THR A 113 19.51 -1.07 2.47
C THR A 113 18.57 -1.55 3.55
N GLU A 114 19.09 -1.83 4.74
CA GLU A 114 18.29 -2.21 5.89
C GLU A 114 17.62 -0.97 6.48
N HIS A 115 16.30 -1.03 6.61
CA HIS A 115 15.49 0.09 7.07
C HIS A 115 14.21 -0.39 7.75
N TRP A 116 13.54 0.54 8.41
CA TRP A 116 12.18 0.37 8.94
C TRP A 116 11.39 1.67 8.77
N HIS A 117 10.08 1.55 8.83
CA HIS A 117 9.14 2.67 8.78
C HIS A 117 7.88 2.32 9.59
N SER A 118 7.20 3.35 10.08
CA SER A 118 6.08 3.17 11.01
C SER A 118 5.15 4.36 10.98
N SER A 119 4.04 4.31 11.73
CA SER A 119 3.34 5.51 12.20
C SER A 119 4.17 6.23 13.27
N THR A 120 3.77 7.44 13.65
CA THR A 120 4.28 8.06 14.88
C THR A 120 3.48 7.60 16.11
N LYS A 121 3.91 8.00 17.30
CA LYS A 121 3.16 7.71 18.54
C LYS A 121 1.77 8.36 18.54
N GLN A 122 1.62 9.49 17.88
CA GLN A 122 0.44 10.35 17.97
C GLN A 122 -0.40 10.35 16.70
N SER A 123 0.16 9.94 15.56
CA SER A 123 -0.49 10.01 14.27
C SER A 123 -0.53 8.64 13.59
N ASP A 124 -1.68 8.29 13.05
CA ASP A 124 -1.77 7.26 12.00
C ASP A 124 -0.90 7.70 10.81
N VAL A 125 -0.56 6.76 9.95
CA VAL A 125 0.05 7.06 8.66
C VAL A 125 -0.56 6.18 7.57
N THR A 126 -0.71 6.77 6.40
CA THR A 126 -0.95 6.02 5.16
C THR A 126 0.10 6.41 4.13
N TYR A 127 0.72 5.43 3.52
CA TYR A 127 1.68 5.63 2.44
C TYR A 127 1.49 4.62 1.32
N LEU A 128 1.95 5.00 0.13
CA LEU A 128 2.14 4.08 -0.99
C LEU A 128 3.58 3.60 -0.97
N ALA A 129 3.76 2.27 -0.93
CA ALA A 129 5.05 1.62 -1.07
C ALA A 129 5.17 1.04 -2.49
N LEU A 130 6.19 1.49 -3.23
CA LEU A 130 6.54 0.98 -4.56
C LEU A 130 7.86 0.23 -4.44
N TYR A 131 7.89 -1.03 -4.86
CA TYR A 131 9.09 -1.90 -4.81
C TYR A 131 9.01 -2.96 -5.89
N GLY A 132 10.16 -3.50 -6.29
CA GLY A 132 10.21 -4.49 -7.38
C GLY A 132 9.44 -5.77 -7.06
N SER A 133 8.81 -6.34 -8.07
CA SER A 133 8.08 -7.61 -8.00
C SER A 133 9.04 -8.82 -7.95
N GLY A 134 8.50 -10.00 -7.60
CA GLY A 134 9.17 -11.29 -7.75
C GLY A 134 10.15 -11.70 -6.65
N LYS A 135 10.35 -10.89 -5.60
CA LYS A 135 11.13 -11.28 -4.43
C LYS A 135 10.47 -10.80 -3.13
N PRO A 136 10.42 -11.64 -2.10
CA PRO A 136 9.84 -11.25 -0.81
C PRO A 136 10.73 -10.23 -0.11
N THR A 137 10.13 -9.47 0.82
CA THR A 137 10.83 -8.69 1.84
C THR A 137 11.69 -9.61 2.70
N ALA A 138 12.94 -9.25 2.93
CA ALA A 138 13.85 -9.98 3.81
C ALA A 138 13.87 -9.29 5.19
N TRP A 139 13.24 -9.92 6.17
CA TRP A 139 13.22 -9.46 7.55
C TRP A 139 14.56 -9.78 8.21
N THR A 140 15.15 -8.80 8.89
CA THR A 140 16.53 -8.90 9.40
C THR A 140 16.61 -8.88 10.92
N GLU A 141 15.91 -7.97 11.58
CA GLU A 141 15.94 -7.80 13.02
C GLU A 141 14.58 -7.34 13.55
N VAL A 142 14.18 -7.84 14.72
CA VAL A 142 12.98 -7.39 15.39
C VAL A 142 13.16 -5.94 15.85
N LEU A 143 12.24 -5.08 15.49
CA LEU A 143 12.16 -3.72 16.02
C LEU A 143 11.35 -3.76 17.30
N THR A 144 12.05 -3.62 18.44
CA THR A 144 11.38 -3.70 19.74
C THR A 144 10.55 -2.46 20.04
N GLN A 145 9.49 -2.63 20.84
CA GLN A 145 8.69 -1.48 21.32
C GLN A 145 9.56 -0.47 22.08
N GLU A 146 10.55 -0.93 22.82
CA GLU A 146 11.48 -0.08 23.57
C GLU A 146 12.28 0.83 22.63
N TYR A 147 12.86 0.25 21.56
CA TYR A 147 13.59 1.03 20.56
C TYR A 147 12.68 2.05 19.85
N TYR A 148 11.49 1.63 19.45
CA TYR A 148 10.50 2.53 18.86
C TYR A 148 10.15 3.71 19.81
N ASP A 149 10.02 3.43 21.11
CA ASP A 149 9.74 4.44 22.13
C ASP A 149 10.91 5.42 22.34
N GLU A 150 12.16 4.94 22.21
CA GLU A 150 13.34 5.80 22.25
C GLU A 150 13.39 6.75 21.06
N ILE A 151 13.11 6.24 19.85
CA ILE A 151 13.02 7.08 18.65
C ILE A 151 11.92 8.14 18.81
N ALA A 152 10.75 7.75 19.30
CA ALA A 152 9.64 8.68 19.51
C ALA A 152 10.02 9.84 20.48
N LYS A 153 10.79 9.55 21.51
CA LYS A 153 11.25 10.58 22.47
C LYS A 153 12.17 11.64 21.81
N MET A 154 12.93 11.27 20.79
CA MET A 154 13.81 12.21 20.08
C MET A 154 13.02 13.36 19.42
N PHE A 155 11.77 13.11 19.05
CA PHE A 155 10.89 14.05 18.36
C PHE A 155 9.85 14.73 19.28
N LEU A 156 9.85 14.44 20.58
CA LEU A 156 8.91 15.07 21.52
C LEU A 156 9.38 16.43 22.08
N HIS A 157 10.58 16.87 21.69
CA HIS A 157 11.24 18.07 22.27
C HIS A 157 11.36 19.23 21.29
N ASP A 158 10.69 19.16 20.13
CA ASP A 158 10.67 20.25 19.13
C ASP A 158 9.32 21.00 19.12
#